data_61c3421f51a25df8c24a6529bd475309
#
_entry.id   61c3421f51a25df8c24a6529bd475309
#
_cell.length_a   1.000
_cell.length_b   1.000
_cell.length_c   1.000
_cell.angle_alpha   90.00
_cell.angle_beta   90.00
_cell.angle_gamma   90.00
#
_symmetry.space_group_name_H-M   'P 1'
#
loop_
_entity.id
_entity.type
_entity.pdbx_description
1 polymer ?
#
loop_
_entity_poly.entity_id
_entity_poly.type
_entity_poly.pdbx_seq_one_letter_code
_entity_poly.pdbx_strand_id
1 'polypeptide(L)'
;MRKLVLAFSALTLLGAACAPKDDNSVGQGPSGSPSEVGQTASDCVQQNADSLHTADTLTIGTGNPAYKPWYGGKSEAGSDWKSGPFTGDPHSGQGYESAFAYALAEQLGFSEDQVTWVSVTFNKSFAPGPRDFDFAMQQISILPKRERAVDFSEGYFDVNQALIANEGSPAIGVTTLAGLKDLKLGAPVGTSSLLAIEQLVQPTDGGHAYPNLDLALKDLKNGQLDGVVVDFPTAFYGYADVVVGQFPPIGGEQEQFGLTFETGNPLVECANKGIDALREDGTLNDLKNKWLEVDTSVPTFS
;
A
#
# COMPACT_ATOMS: atom_id res chain seq x y z
N MET A 1 -24.00 -65.86 0.20
CA MET A 1 -25.28 -66.11 0.87
C MET A 1 -26.01 -64.80 0.88
N ARG A 2 -26.98 -64.60 -0.06
CA ARG A 2 -28.42 -64.61 0.13
C ARG A 2 -28.90 -63.59 1.17
N LYS A 3 -29.78 -62.64 0.92
CA LYS A 3 -30.98 -62.45 0.07
C LYS A 3 -31.34 -60.93 0.15
N LEU A 4 -31.61 -60.10 -0.85
CA LEU A 4 -32.82 -59.93 -1.68
C LEU A 4 -34.16 -59.90 -0.94
N VAL A 5 -34.94 -58.81 -1.10
CA VAL A 5 -36.39 -58.68 -1.28
C VAL A 5 -36.73 -57.18 -1.25
N LEU A 6 -37.05 -56.42 -2.34
CA LEU A 6 -38.33 -56.21 -3.04
C LEU A 6 -39.36 -55.45 -2.21
N ALA A 7 -39.61 -54.20 -2.54
CA ALA A 7 -40.68 -53.56 -3.33
C ALA A 7 -42.07 -53.54 -2.70
N PHE A 8 -42.71 -52.40 -2.70
CA PHE A 8 -44.07 -52.23 -3.22
C PHE A 8 -44.46 -50.74 -3.35
N SER A 9 -45.02 -50.42 -4.49
CA SER A 9 -45.63 -49.16 -4.91
C SER A 9 -47.04 -49.01 -4.30
N ALA A 10 -47.50 -47.79 -4.09
CA ALA A 10 -48.93 -47.45 -4.14
C ALA A 10 -49.14 -46.01 -4.63
N LEU A 11 -49.84 -45.96 -5.71
CA LEU A 11 -50.36 -44.83 -6.48
C LEU A 11 -51.82 -44.61 -6.06
N THR A 12 -52.24 -43.35 -5.75
CA THR A 12 -53.69 -42.94 -5.82
C THR A 12 -53.77 -41.43 -6.05
N LEU A 13 -54.20 -41.02 -7.09
CA LEU A 13 -55.28 -40.36 -7.81
C LEU A 13 -56.03 -39.23 -7.12
N LEU A 14 -55.94 -38.04 -7.80
CA LEU A 14 -56.94 -37.05 -8.20
C LEU A 14 -58.11 -36.67 -7.23
N GLY A 15 -58.16 -35.36 -7.02
CA GLY A 15 -59.39 -34.65 -6.60
C GLY A 15 -59.30 -33.20 -7.08
N ALA A 16 -59.92 -32.90 -8.24
CA ALA A 16 -60.15 -31.55 -8.73
C ALA A 16 -61.45 -31.01 -8.06
N ALA A 17 -61.38 -29.79 -7.51
CA ALA A 17 -62.59 -29.02 -7.19
C ALA A 17 -62.38 -27.56 -7.66
N CYS A 18 -63.29 -27.13 -8.55
CA CYS A 18 -63.37 -25.76 -9.11
C CYS A 18 -64.26 -24.90 -8.20
N ALA A 19 -63.86 -23.56 -8.20
CA ALA A 19 -64.63 -22.31 -8.14
C ALA A 19 -65.09 -21.76 -6.79
N PRO A 20 -65.38 -20.44 -6.67
CA PRO A 20 -65.35 -19.35 -7.66
C PRO A 20 -64.46 -18.13 -7.28
N LYS A 21 -64.28 -17.22 -8.23
CA LYS A 21 -63.64 -15.90 -8.13
C LYS A 21 -64.45 -14.98 -7.18
N ASP A 22 -63.66 -14.29 -6.31
CA ASP A 22 -64.00 -12.94 -5.85
C ASP A 22 -62.81 -12.02 -6.09
N ASP A 23 -63.05 -10.98 -6.89
CA ASP A 23 -62.13 -9.87 -7.18
C ASP A 23 -62.07 -9.00 -5.92
N ASN A 24 -60.92 -8.95 -5.29
CA ASN A 24 -60.29 -7.80 -4.64
C ASN A 24 -59.01 -8.20 -3.94
N SER A 25 -57.87 -8.13 -4.63
CA SER A 25 -56.58 -8.06 -3.96
C SER A 25 -55.73 -7.05 -4.68
N VAL A 26 -55.54 -5.94 -3.98
CA VAL A 26 -54.50 -4.92 -4.22
C VAL A 26 -53.18 -5.70 -4.38
N GLY A 27 -52.52 -5.45 -5.55
CA GLY A 27 -51.25 -6.09 -5.89
C GLY A 27 -50.18 -5.78 -4.84
N GLN A 28 -49.78 -6.80 -4.10
CA GLN A 28 -48.46 -6.84 -3.49
C GLN A 28 -47.49 -7.15 -4.61
N GLY A 29 -46.71 -6.12 -4.99
CA GLY A 29 -45.52 -6.28 -5.82
C GLY A 29 -44.55 -7.29 -5.16
N PRO A 30 -43.68 -7.93 -5.94
CA PRO A 30 -42.68 -8.84 -5.38
C PRO A 30 -41.88 -8.06 -4.35
N SER A 31 -41.90 -8.54 -3.11
CA SER A 31 -40.98 -8.13 -2.05
C SER A 31 -39.58 -8.43 -2.58
N GLY A 32 -38.92 -7.42 -3.12
CA GLY A 32 -37.49 -7.49 -3.37
C GLY A 32 -36.84 -7.77 -2.02
N SER A 33 -36.11 -8.85 -1.91
CA SER A 33 -35.16 -9.04 -0.81
C SER A 33 -34.37 -7.74 -0.66
N PRO A 34 -34.10 -7.26 0.55
CA PRO A 34 -33.17 -6.18 0.75
C PRO A 34 -31.87 -6.60 0.04
N SER A 35 -31.42 -5.82 -0.92
CA SER A 35 -30.05 -5.92 -1.39
C SER A 35 -29.21 -5.90 -0.11
N GLU A 36 -28.35 -6.88 0.09
CA GLU A 36 -27.33 -6.83 1.12
C GLU A 36 -26.56 -5.53 0.85
N VAL A 37 -26.84 -4.51 1.64
CA VAL A 37 -26.00 -3.33 1.71
C VAL A 37 -24.69 -3.87 2.25
N GLY A 38 -23.66 -3.93 1.39
CA GLY A 38 -22.36 -4.46 1.77
C GLY A 38 -21.89 -3.72 3.03
N GLN A 39 -21.38 -4.46 3.99
CA GLN A 39 -20.82 -3.94 5.22
C GLN A 39 -19.78 -2.87 4.91
N THR A 40 -19.92 -1.66 5.46
CA THR A 40 -18.96 -0.57 5.27
C THR A 40 -17.63 -0.88 5.99
N ALA A 41 -16.58 -0.13 5.66
CA ALA A 41 -15.31 -0.23 6.38
C ALA A 41 -15.46 0.12 7.86
N SER A 42 -16.28 1.13 8.19
CA SER A 42 -16.60 1.51 9.57
C SER A 42 -17.36 0.42 10.33
N ASP A 43 -18.38 -0.21 9.71
CA ASP A 43 -19.09 -1.34 10.34
C ASP A 43 -18.13 -2.51 10.62
N CYS A 44 -17.18 -2.75 9.72
CA CYS A 44 -16.15 -3.76 9.88
C CYS A 44 -15.26 -3.47 11.09
N VAL A 45 -14.79 -2.22 11.26
CA VAL A 45 -13.98 -1.81 12.42
C VAL A 45 -14.79 -1.96 13.73
N GLN A 46 -16.05 -1.55 13.75
CA GLN A 46 -16.89 -1.68 14.95
C GLN A 46 -17.05 -3.15 15.39
N GLN A 47 -17.14 -4.09 14.45
CA GLN A 47 -17.22 -5.51 14.75
C GLN A 47 -15.89 -6.11 15.22
N ASN A 48 -14.77 -5.46 14.89
CA ASN A 48 -13.42 -5.90 15.23
C ASN A 48 -12.70 -4.90 16.17
N ALA A 49 -13.44 -4.08 16.92
CA ALA A 49 -12.90 -3.02 17.77
C ALA A 49 -11.88 -3.52 18.82
N ASP A 50 -12.04 -4.74 19.30
CA ASP A 50 -11.09 -5.38 20.22
C ASP A 50 -9.71 -5.68 19.58
N SER A 51 -9.59 -5.57 18.25
CA SER A 51 -8.34 -5.76 17.52
C SER A 51 -7.55 -4.48 17.32
N LEU A 52 -8.10 -3.32 17.70
CA LEU A 52 -7.37 -2.06 17.72
C LEU A 52 -6.28 -2.09 18.78
N HIS A 53 -5.10 -1.55 18.44
CA HIS A 53 -4.00 -1.41 19.39
C HIS A 53 -4.40 -0.55 20.60
N THR A 54 -5.13 0.51 20.36
CA THR A 54 -5.71 1.38 21.39
C THR A 54 -7.20 1.57 21.09
N ALA A 55 -8.06 1.35 22.09
CA ALA A 55 -9.49 1.55 21.93
C ALA A 55 -9.83 2.94 21.41
N ASP A 56 -10.77 3.01 20.47
CA ASP A 56 -11.26 4.24 19.83
C ASP A 56 -10.17 5.12 19.16
N THR A 57 -9.01 4.55 18.87
CA THR A 57 -7.89 5.26 18.25
C THR A 57 -7.29 4.43 17.12
N LEU A 58 -7.04 5.04 15.98
CA LEU A 58 -6.30 4.43 14.88
C LEU A 58 -4.83 4.78 15.01
N THR A 59 -3.99 3.81 15.37
CA THR A 59 -2.55 3.99 15.56
C THR A 59 -1.80 3.55 14.31
N ILE A 60 -1.12 4.47 13.63
CA ILE A 60 -0.42 4.24 12.37
C ILE A 60 1.09 4.32 12.57
N GLY A 61 1.81 3.28 12.15
CA GLY A 61 3.26 3.24 12.17
C GLY A 61 3.87 3.80 10.89
N THR A 62 4.85 4.73 11.00
CA THR A 62 5.65 5.19 9.85
C THR A 62 7.07 5.55 10.24
N GLY A 63 7.94 5.80 9.24
CA GLY A 63 9.34 6.14 9.45
C GLY A 63 9.54 7.54 10.03
N ASN A 64 10.58 7.68 10.86
CA ASN A 64 11.09 8.97 11.29
C ASN A 64 12.60 9.05 10.98
N PRO A 65 13.02 9.85 9.99
CA PRO A 65 12.22 10.86 9.26
C PRO A 65 11.19 10.28 8.28
N ALA A 66 10.09 11.04 8.07
CA ALA A 66 9.07 10.78 7.07
C ALA A 66 9.39 11.59 5.82
N TYR A 67 9.58 10.94 4.67
CA TYR A 67 10.13 11.56 3.46
C TYR A 67 9.05 12.11 2.52
N LYS A 68 9.37 13.25 1.88
CA LYS A 68 8.60 13.77 0.74
C LYS A 68 8.79 12.87 -0.49
N PRO A 69 7.80 12.74 -1.37
CA PRO A 69 6.47 13.41 -1.39
C PRO A 69 5.39 12.70 -0.55
N TRP A 70 5.75 11.62 0.10
CA TRP A 70 4.82 10.76 0.84
C TRP A 70 4.28 11.46 2.09
N TYR A 71 5.14 12.21 2.76
CA TYR A 71 4.84 13.02 3.94
C TYR A 71 5.32 14.44 3.73
N GLY A 72 4.43 15.41 3.86
CA GLY A 72 4.70 16.83 3.66
C GLY A 72 4.52 17.65 4.95
N GLY A 73 4.24 18.92 4.77
CA GLY A 73 3.93 19.84 5.87
C GLY A 73 5.12 20.20 6.76
N LYS A 74 4.79 20.92 7.80
CA LYS A 74 5.75 21.36 8.83
C LYS A 74 5.33 20.79 10.19
N SER A 75 6.31 20.35 10.96
CA SER A 75 6.07 19.90 12.32
C SER A 75 5.65 21.02 13.21
N GLU A 76 4.71 20.75 14.10
CA GLU A 76 4.35 21.66 15.19
C GLU A 76 5.45 21.72 16.26
N ALA A 77 5.40 22.76 17.09
CA ALA A 77 6.34 22.91 18.19
C ALA A 77 6.15 21.75 19.19
N GLY A 78 7.22 21.03 19.46
CA GLY A 78 7.20 19.87 20.37
C GLY A 78 6.94 18.53 19.68
N SER A 79 6.69 18.51 18.37
CA SER A 79 6.58 17.26 17.62
C SER A 79 7.91 16.47 17.61
N ASP A 80 7.83 15.16 17.76
CA ASP A 80 8.97 14.25 17.59
C ASP A 80 9.38 14.10 16.10
N TRP A 81 8.47 14.44 15.20
CA TRP A 81 8.67 14.45 13.75
C TRP A 81 9.29 15.79 13.33
N LYS A 82 10.45 15.74 12.68
CA LYS A 82 11.16 16.95 12.26
C LYS A 82 11.08 17.13 10.77
N SER A 83 10.26 18.10 10.34
CA SER A 83 10.17 18.49 8.93
C SER A 83 11.39 19.28 8.47
N GLY A 84 11.80 19.04 7.24
CA GLY A 84 12.96 19.65 6.60
C GLY A 84 12.77 19.81 5.09
N PRO A 85 13.85 20.09 4.35
CA PRO A 85 13.77 20.18 2.89
C PRO A 85 13.18 18.93 2.24
N PHE A 86 13.57 17.75 2.72
CA PHE A 86 13.20 16.44 2.18
C PHE A 86 12.25 15.64 3.08
N THR A 87 11.89 16.16 4.24
CA THR A 87 11.06 15.46 5.22
C THR A 87 9.84 16.28 5.59
N GLY A 88 8.79 15.61 6.10
CA GLY A 88 7.55 16.20 6.57
C GLY A 88 7.11 15.66 7.91
N ASP A 89 5.90 16.04 8.31
CA ASP A 89 5.24 15.54 9.51
C ASP A 89 4.00 14.73 9.12
N PRO A 90 3.86 13.46 9.52
CA PRO A 90 2.70 12.64 9.19
C PRO A 90 1.37 13.20 9.72
N HIS A 91 1.39 14.00 10.80
CA HIS A 91 0.18 14.66 11.34
C HIS A 91 -0.36 15.78 10.44
N SER A 92 0.41 16.21 9.43
CA SER A 92 0.06 17.40 8.64
C SER A 92 -1.07 17.20 7.64
N GLY A 93 -1.48 15.95 7.33
CA GLY A 93 -2.38 15.64 6.23
C GLY A 93 -1.82 15.99 4.84
N GLN A 94 -0.52 16.32 4.75
CA GLN A 94 0.15 16.72 3.52
C GLN A 94 1.13 15.64 3.05
N GLY A 95 1.23 15.49 1.72
CA GLY A 95 1.91 14.36 1.08
C GLY A 95 0.94 13.21 0.84
N TYR A 96 1.32 12.31 -0.06
CA TYR A 96 0.41 11.26 -0.52
C TYR A 96 -0.04 10.33 0.60
N GLU A 97 0.88 9.74 1.34
CA GLU A 97 0.54 8.77 2.40
C GLU A 97 -0.10 9.43 3.61
N SER A 98 0.34 10.64 4.02
CA SER A 98 -0.33 11.33 5.11
C SER A 98 -1.78 11.66 4.75
N ALA A 99 -2.04 12.19 3.55
CA ALA A 99 -3.40 12.50 3.11
C ALA A 99 -4.26 11.23 2.91
N PHE A 100 -3.68 10.16 2.37
CA PHE A 100 -4.34 8.87 2.23
C PHE A 100 -4.69 8.26 3.60
N ALA A 101 -3.81 8.35 4.58
CA ALA A 101 -4.07 7.84 5.93
C ALA A 101 -5.32 8.49 6.57
N TYR A 102 -5.48 9.80 6.45
CA TYR A 102 -6.65 10.49 6.97
C TYR A 102 -7.92 10.19 6.17
N ALA A 103 -7.82 10.09 4.85
CA ALA A 103 -8.95 9.65 4.03
C ALA A 103 -9.40 8.21 4.36
N LEU A 104 -8.45 7.31 4.56
CA LEU A 104 -8.73 5.94 5.00
C LEU A 104 -9.31 5.91 6.42
N ALA A 105 -8.78 6.69 7.35
CA ALA A 105 -9.30 6.80 8.72
C ALA A 105 -10.79 7.22 8.71
N GLU A 106 -11.18 8.18 7.88
CA GLU A 106 -12.57 8.57 7.71
C GLU A 106 -13.45 7.41 7.22
N GLN A 107 -13.01 6.64 6.22
CA GLN A 107 -13.72 5.43 5.75
C GLN A 107 -13.86 4.37 6.85
N LEU A 108 -12.83 4.23 7.70
CA LEU A 108 -12.83 3.33 8.84
C LEU A 108 -13.67 3.83 10.03
N GLY A 109 -14.18 5.06 9.98
CA GLY A 109 -15.04 5.66 11.00
C GLY A 109 -14.30 6.44 12.09
N PHE A 110 -13.03 6.80 11.87
CA PHE A 110 -12.24 7.62 12.78
C PHE A 110 -12.19 9.07 12.30
N SER A 111 -12.31 10.01 13.24
CA SER A 111 -12.01 11.44 13.01
C SER A 111 -10.49 11.69 13.05
N GLU A 112 -10.04 12.83 12.52
CA GLU A 112 -8.61 13.17 12.48
C GLU A 112 -7.94 13.16 13.86
N ASP A 113 -8.64 13.60 14.92
CA ASP A 113 -8.17 13.62 16.30
C ASP A 113 -8.07 12.22 16.95
N GLN A 114 -8.66 11.21 16.32
CA GLN A 114 -8.53 9.81 16.71
C GLN A 114 -7.37 9.09 15.98
N VAL A 115 -6.64 9.76 15.09
CA VAL A 115 -5.46 9.21 14.43
C VAL A 115 -4.20 9.52 15.20
N THR A 116 -3.43 8.51 15.55
CA THR A 116 -2.14 8.62 16.24
C THR A 116 -1.02 8.03 15.41
N TRP A 117 0.11 8.71 15.35
CA TRP A 117 1.29 8.25 14.62
C TRP A 117 2.39 7.78 15.57
N VAL A 118 3.00 6.64 15.24
CA VAL A 118 4.15 6.10 15.96
C VAL A 118 5.35 5.89 15.03
N SER A 119 6.55 6.18 15.54
CA SER A 119 7.78 6.02 14.77
C SER A 119 8.22 4.56 14.71
N VAL A 120 8.33 4.01 13.49
CA VAL A 120 8.74 2.62 13.24
C VAL A 120 9.86 2.61 12.22
N THR A 121 10.95 1.91 12.49
CA THR A 121 12.00 1.74 11.48
C THR A 121 11.51 0.85 10.34
N PHE A 122 11.93 1.13 9.10
CA PHE A 122 11.44 0.45 7.90
C PHE A 122 11.36 -1.07 8.03
N ASN A 123 12.47 -1.72 8.42
CA ASN A 123 12.49 -3.18 8.54
C ASN A 123 11.61 -3.73 9.69
N LYS A 124 11.25 -2.91 10.69
CA LYS A 124 10.32 -3.29 11.74
C LYS A 124 8.86 -3.20 11.30
N SER A 125 8.53 -2.37 10.31
CA SER A 125 7.16 -2.23 9.83
C SER A 125 6.59 -3.52 9.20
N PHE A 126 7.45 -4.45 8.78
CA PHE A 126 7.08 -5.78 8.27
C PHE A 126 7.83 -6.93 8.97
N ALA A 127 8.35 -6.71 10.17
CA ALA A 127 8.88 -7.79 11.00
C ALA A 127 7.73 -8.60 11.64
N PRO A 128 7.88 -9.92 11.85
CA PRO A 128 6.87 -10.71 12.55
C PRO A 128 6.78 -10.35 14.03
N GLY A 129 5.62 -10.59 14.65
CA GLY A 129 5.37 -10.45 16.08
C GLY A 129 4.51 -9.25 16.45
N PRO A 130 4.30 -9.04 17.77
CA PRO A 130 3.45 -7.98 18.30
C PRO A 130 3.88 -6.58 17.86
N ARG A 131 2.90 -5.68 17.72
CA ARG A 131 3.08 -4.33 17.21
C ARG A 131 2.51 -3.30 18.17
N ASP A 132 3.09 -2.11 18.13
CA ASP A 132 2.61 -0.95 18.89
C ASP A 132 1.73 -0.03 18.00
N PHE A 133 1.11 -0.60 16.96
CA PHE A 133 0.27 0.10 15.98
C PHE A 133 -0.71 -0.87 15.31
N ASP A 134 -1.80 -0.34 14.77
CA ASP A 134 -2.80 -1.11 14.02
C ASP A 134 -2.26 -1.56 12.66
N PHE A 135 -1.68 -0.64 11.92
CA PHE A 135 -0.94 -0.94 10.69
C PHE A 135 0.22 0.02 10.48
N ALA A 136 1.18 -0.38 9.64
CA ALA A 136 2.24 0.52 9.19
C ALA A 136 2.06 0.91 7.72
N MET A 137 2.43 2.16 7.42
CA MET A 137 2.42 2.78 6.10
C MET A 137 3.74 3.54 5.91
N GLN A 138 4.59 3.07 5.00
CA GLN A 138 5.94 3.61 4.80
C GLN A 138 6.50 3.18 3.45
N GLN A 139 5.74 3.38 2.36
CA GLN A 139 6.08 2.92 1.02
C GLN A 139 6.48 1.42 1.03
N ILE A 140 5.65 0.59 1.66
CA ILE A 140 5.98 -0.82 1.89
C ILE A 140 5.44 -1.66 0.73
N SER A 141 6.33 -2.09 -0.16
CA SER A 141 5.97 -2.95 -1.28
C SER A 141 5.47 -4.31 -0.81
N ILE A 142 4.39 -4.76 -1.39
CA ILE A 142 3.86 -6.12 -1.23
C ILE A 142 4.82 -7.08 -1.92
N LEU A 143 5.57 -7.84 -1.15
CA LEU A 143 6.55 -8.80 -1.65
C LEU A 143 6.33 -10.17 -1.02
N PRO A 144 6.46 -11.30 -1.78
CA PRO A 144 6.25 -12.65 -1.26
C PRO A 144 7.07 -13.00 -0.01
N LYS A 145 8.24 -12.38 0.15
CA LYS A 145 9.06 -12.55 1.35
C LYS A 145 8.45 -11.87 2.57
N ARG A 146 7.85 -10.68 2.40
CA ARG A 146 7.21 -9.91 3.46
C ARG A 146 5.87 -10.51 3.87
N GLU A 147 5.07 -10.99 2.90
CA GLU A 147 3.78 -11.66 3.13
C GLU A 147 3.88 -12.93 3.99
N ARG A 148 5.06 -13.55 4.06
CA ARG A 148 5.30 -14.67 4.98
C ARG A 148 5.47 -14.25 6.45
N ALA A 149 5.65 -12.98 6.72
CA ALA A 149 5.94 -12.46 8.06
C ALA A 149 4.81 -11.59 8.61
N VAL A 150 3.97 -11.01 7.74
CA VAL A 150 2.92 -10.04 8.06
C VAL A 150 1.78 -10.19 7.06
N ASP A 151 0.60 -9.71 7.43
CA ASP A 151 -0.49 -9.57 6.48
C ASP A 151 -0.43 -8.18 5.83
N PHE A 152 -0.80 -8.13 4.55
CA PHE A 152 -0.91 -6.91 3.78
C PHE A 152 -2.36 -6.58 3.47
N SER A 153 -2.67 -5.29 3.37
CA SER A 153 -3.86 -4.84 2.66
C SER A 153 -3.69 -5.07 1.15
N GLU A 154 -4.76 -4.85 0.40
CA GLU A 154 -4.65 -4.59 -1.04
C GLU A 154 -3.73 -3.40 -1.32
N GLY A 155 -3.18 -3.37 -2.55
CA GLY A 155 -2.32 -2.29 -2.96
C GLY A 155 -3.07 -0.95 -3.06
N TYR A 156 -2.55 0.09 -2.41
CA TYR A 156 -3.10 1.44 -2.50
C TYR A 156 -2.35 2.33 -3.51
N PHE A 157 -1.18 1.91 -4.00
CA PHE A 157 -0.37 2.65 -4.95
C PHE A 157 0.51 1.73 -5.80
N ASP A 158 0.46 1.91 -7.13
CA ASP A 158 1.38 1.25 -8.07
C ASP A 158 2.66 2.07 -8.19
N VAL A 159 3.81 1.43 -8.05
CA VAL A 159 5.12 2.09 -8.06
C VAL A 159 6.11 1.38 -8.97
N ASN A 160 7.02 2.15 -9.55
CA ASN A 160 8.26 1.66 -10.16
C ASN A 160 9.44 2.20 -9.37
N GLN A 161 10.61 1.59 -9.56
CA GLN A 161 11.87 2.09 -9.03
C GLN A 161 12.55 2.99 -10.07
N ALA A 162 13.31 3.99 -9.62
CA ALA A 162 14.02 4.91 -10.50
C ALA A 162 15.46 5.15 -10.03
N LEU A 163 16.34 5.38 -10.98
CA LEU A 163 17.73 5.80 -10.72
C LEU A 163 17.83 7.32 -10.76
N ILE A 164 18.33 7.90 -9.68
CA ILE A 164 18.71 9.31 -9.61
C ILE A 164 20.22 9.45 -9.53
N ALA A 165 20.75 10.54 -10.11
CA ALA A 165 22.18 10.81 -10.16
C ALA A 165 22.48 12.32 -10.12
N ASN A 166 23.71 12.69 -9.76
CA ASN A 166 24.17 14.07 -9.90
C ASN A 166 24.62 14.36 -11.33
N GLU A 167 24.64 15.63 -11.72
CA GLU A 167 25.25 16.07 -12.97
C GLU A 167 26.71 15.59 -13.08
N GLY A 168 27.06 15.07 -14.25
CA GLY A 168 28.41 14.52 -14.51
C GLY A 168 28.61 13.07 -14.05
N SER A 169 27.61 12.42 -13.46
CA SER A 169 27.66 11.00 -13.18
C SER A 169 27.77 10.15 -14.46
N PRO A 170 28.55 9.05 -14.46
CA PRO A 170 28.60 8.11 -15.58
C PRO A 170 27.27 7.41 -15.83
N ALA A 171 26.29 7.51 -14.92
CA ALA A 171 24.92 7.01 -15.10
C ALA A 171 24.14 7.81 -16.14
N ILE A 172 24.52 9.09 -16.41
CA ILE A 172 23.79 9.96 -17.32
C ILE A 172 23.86 9.42 -18.76
N GLY A 173 22.69 9.27 -19.38
CA GLY A 173 22.58 8.77 -20.76
C GLY A 173 22.63 7.23 -20.88
N VAL A 174 22.76 6.50 -19.78
CA VAL A 174 22.61 5.04 -19.78
C VAL A 174 21.12 4.70 -19.96
N THR A 175 20.82 3.80 -20.89
CA THR A 175 19.44 3.40 -21.23
C THR A 175 19.16 1.90 -21.04
N THR A 176 20.18 1.13 -20.67
CA THR A 176 20.07 -0.33 -20.53
C THR A 176 20.55 -0.78 -19.15
N LEU A 177 19.96 -1.85 -18.62
CA LEU A 177 20.39 -2.48 -17.36
C LEU A 177 21.85 -2.94 -17.43
N ALA A 178 22.28 -3.44 -18.60
CA ALA A 178 23.66 -3.86 -18.82
C ALA A 178 24.66 -2.69 -18.71
N GLY A 179 24.27 -1.49 -19.13
CA GLY A 179 25.09 -0.28 -19.02
C GLY A 179 25.26 0.22 -17.57
N LEU A 180 24.45 -0.24 -16.64
CA LEU A 180 24.55 0.11 -15.22
C LEU A 180 25.49 -0.82 -14.42
N LYS A 181 25.97 -1.93 -15.01
CA LYS A 181 26.70 -3.00 -14.27
C LYS A 181 28.01 -2.56 -13.62
N ASP A 182 28.70 -1.62 -14.23
CA ASP A 182 29.99 -1.15 -13.70
C ASP A 182 29.87 0.12 -12.87
N LEU A 183 28.63 0.55 -12.56
CA LEU A 183 28.32 1.73 -11.77
C LEU A 183 28.12 1.37 -10.30
N LYS A 184 28.55 2.27 -9.42
CA LYS A 184 28.33 2.21 -7.98
C LYS A 184 26.92 2.68 -7.65
N LEU A 185 25.99 1.75 -7.51
CA LEU A 185 24.59 2.02 -7.21
C LEU A 185 24.25 1.71 -5.75
N GLY A 186 23.53 2.60 -5.11
CA GLY A 186 23.14 2.45 -3.71
C GLY A 186 21.64 2.60 -3.47
N ALA A 187 21.17 1.96 -2.39
CA ALA A 187 19.80 2.10 -1.88
C ALA A 187 19.74 1.69 -0.40
N PRO A 188 18.67 2.06 0.34
CA PRO A 188 18.48 1.61 1.71
C PRO A 188 18.29 0.09 1.80
N VAL A 189 18.83 -0.51 2.86
CA VAL A 189 18.73 -1.95 3.11
C VAL A 189 17.28 -2.40 3.32
N GLY A 190 16.92 -3.52 2.71
CA GLY A 190 15.59 -4.13 2.84
C GLY A 190 14.51 -3.52 1.94
N THR A 191 14.84 -2.52 1.10
CA THR A 191 13.91 -1.88 0.16
C THR A 191 13.83 -2.65 -1.17
N SER A 192 12.74 -2.43 -1.91
CA SER A 192 12.62 -2.85 -3.32
C SER A 192 13.61 -2.13 -4.22
N SER A 193 14.01 -0.91 -3.87
CA SER A 193 15.08 -0.17 -4.55
C SER A 193 16.41 -0.94 -4.53
N LEU A 194 16.79 -1.52 -3.38
CA LEU A 194 17.97 -2.38 -3.31
C LEU A 194 17.78 -3.68 -4.10
N LEU A 195 16.58 -4.28 -4.04
CA LEU A 195 16.27 -5.47 -4.85
C LEU A 195 16.37 -5.20 -6.35
N ALA A 196 15.96 -4.01 -6.82
CA ALA A 196 16.12 -3.62 -8.23
C ALA A 196 17.60 -3.61 -8.63
N ILE A 197 18.47 -3.06 -7.80
CA ILE A 197 19.93 -3.11 -8.03
C ILE A 197 20.43 -4.56 -8.07
N GLU A 198 20.08 -5.36 -7.07
CA GLU A 198 20.60 -6.73 -6.91
C GLU A 198 20.07 -7.71 -7.96
N GLN A 199 18.81 -7.56 -8.39
CA GLN A 199 18.17 -8.55 -9.26
C GLN A 199 18.14 -8.13 -10.73
N LEU A 200 17.99 -6.84 -11.03
CA LEU A 200 17.88 -6.34 -12.40
C LEU A 200 19.23 -5.89 -12.96
N VAL A 201 20.00 -5.14 -12.18
CA VAL A 201 21.32 -4.65 -12.63
C VAL A 201 22.41 -5.69 -12.41
N GLN A 202 22.46 -6.28 -11.22
CA GLN A 202 23.53 -7.20 -10.79
C GLN A 202 24.93 -6.57 -10.97
N PRO A 203 25.23 -5.45 -10.26
CA PRO A 203 26.47 -4.72 -10.45
C PRO A 203 27.69 -5.59 -10.17
N THR A 204 28.80 -5.32 -10.88
CA THR A 204 30.08 -6.06 -10.76
C THR A 204 30.67 -6.02 -9.36
N ASP A 205 30.52 -4.89 -8.65
CA ASP A 205 30.98 -4.70 -7.26
C ASP A 205 29.91 -5.00 -6.20
N GLY A 206 28.71 -5.45 -6.63
CA GLY A 206 27.53 -5.59 -5.80
C GLY A 206 26.78 -4.27 -5.59
N GLY A 207 25.57 -4.34 -5.06
CA GLY A 207 24.81 -3.14 -4.67
C GLY A 207 25.28 -2.60 -3.32
N HIS A 208 25.34 -1.27 -3.16
CA HIS A 208 25.71 -0.61 -1.92
C HIS A 208 24.47 -0.43 -1.01
N ALA A 209 24.38 -1.22 0.06
CA ALA A 209 23.28 -1.16 1.02
C ALA A 209 23.54 -0.10 2.10
N TYR A 210 22.59 0.81 2.30
CA TYR A 210 22.67 1.88 3.30
C TYR A 210 21.66 1.70 4.43
N PRO A 211 21.95 2.16 5.65
CA PRO A 211 20.99 2.12 6.75
C PRO A 211 19.70 2.93 6.48
N ASN A 212 19.79 4.02 5.71
CA ASN A 212 18.69 4.89 5.33
C ASN A 212 19.04 5.69 4.06
N LEU A 213 18.03 6.38 3.52
CA LEU A 213 18.17 7.18 2.29
C LEU A 213 19.13 8.38 2.48
N ASP A 214 19.13 9.05 3.63
CA ASP A 214 20.00 10.21 3.88
C ASP A 214 21.48 9.89 3.72
N LEU A 215 21.91 8.70 4.18
CA LEU A 215 23.31 8.26 4.04
C LEU A 215 23.65 7.91 2.60
N ALA A 216 22.74 7.29 1.85
CA ALA A 216 22.93 7.03 0.43
C ALA A 216 23.05 8.33 -0.38
N LEU A 217 22.17 9.30 -0.11
CA LEU A 217 22.19 10.62 -0.75
C LEU A 217 23.45 11.43 -0.39
N LYS A 218 23.94 11.30 0.84
CA LYS A 218 25.21 11.92 1.23
C LYS A 218 26.38 11.39 0.41
N ASP A 219 26.45 10.07 0.21
CA ASP A 219 27.51 9.44 -0.55
C ASP A 219 27.36 9.69 -2.05
N LEU A 220 26.14 9.80 -2.58
CA LEU A 220 25.85 10.28 -3.93
C LEU A 220 26.41 11.71 -4.10
N LYS A 221 26.07 12.62 -3.18
CA LYS A 221 26.56 14.01 -3.22
C LYS A 221 28.08 14.13 -3.16
N ASN A 222 28.73 13.23 -2.45
CA ASN A 222 30.20 13.19 -2.32
C ASN A 222 30.89 12.43 -3.45
N GLY A 223 30.16 11.93 -4.47
CA GLY A 223 30.72 11.17 -5.59
C GLY A 223 31.23 9.78 -5.21
N GLN A 224 30.78 9.23 -4.07
CA GLN A 224 31.07 7.85 -3.66
C GLN A 224 30.14 6.84 -4.35
N LEU A 225 28.96 7.31 -4.78
CA LEU A 225 28.02 6.59 -5.61
C LEU A 225 27.85 7.31 -6.95
N ASP A 226 27.62 6.53 -8.01
CA ASP A 226 27.25 7.02 -9.33
C ASP A 226 25.72 7.24 -9.43
N GLY A 227 24.93 6.54 -8.61
CA GLY A 227 23.50 6.71 -8.55
C GLY A 227 22.88 6.10 -7.30
N VAL A 228 21.68 6.57 -6.98
CA VAL A 228 20.82 6.03 -5.91
C VAL A 228 19.49 5.61 -6.51
N VAL A 229 19.01 4.44 -6.12
CA VAL A 229 17.70 3.95 -6.54
C VAL A 229 16.68 4.28 -5.46
N VAL A 230 15.55 4.84 -5.90
CA VAL A 230 14.41 5.28 -5.07
C VAL A 230 13.10 4.95 -5.78
N ASP A 231 11.99 5.04 -5.07
CA ASP A 231 10.67 4.98 -5.70
C ASP A 231 10.51 6.11 -6.73
N PHE A 232 9.90 5.81 -7.87
CA PHE A 232 9.81 6.74 -8.99
C PHE A 232 9.23 8.12 -8.61
N PRO A 233 8.14 8.26 -7.84
CA PRO A 233 7.68 9.57 -7.40
C PRO A 233 8.70 10.31 -6.54
N THR A 234 9.47 9.61 -5.71
CA THR A 234 10.51 10.21 -4.86
C THR A 234 11.60 10.88 -5.70
N ALA A 235 11.92 10.33 -6.88
CA ALA A 235 12.98 10.84 -7.75
C ALA A 235 12.79 12.32 -8.17
N PHE A 236 11.57 12.84 -8.17
CA PHE A 236 11.24 14.21 -8.63
C PHE A 236 11.29 15.27 -7.53
N TYR A 237 11.65 14.93 -6.31
CA TYR A 237 11.60 15.86 -5.17
C TYR A 237 12.97 16.46 -4.79
N GLY A 238 13.87 16.58 -5.78
CA GLY A 238 15.12 17.31 -5.62
C GLY A 238 16.19 16.61 -4.79
N TYR A 239 16.11 15.30 -4.69
CA TYR A 239 17.11 14.48 -3.99
C TYR A 239 18.43 14.38 -4.75
N ALA A 240 18.38 14.54 -6.07
CA ALA A 240 19.54 14.60 -6.97
C ALA A 240 19.23 15.50 -8.18
N ASP A 241 20.22 15.73 -9.03
CA ASP A 241 20.09 16.66 -10.15
C ASP A 241 19.29 16.07 -11.33
N VAL A 242 19.36 14.75 -11.53
CA VAL A 242 18.83 14.06 -12.71
C VAL A 242 18.11 12.77 -12.33
N VAL A 243 16.92 12.58 -12.89
CA VAL A 243 16.24 11.27 -12.95
C VAL A 243 16.71 10.57 -14.23
N VAL A 244 17.53 9.53 -14.09
CA VAL A 244 18.22 8.87 -15.23
C VAL A 244 17.27 7.96 -16.00
N GLY A 245 16.49 7.13 -15.28
CA GLY A 245 15.58 6.17 -15.87
C GLY A 245 14.79 5.41 -14.81
N GLN A 246 13.76 4.70 -15.28
CA GLN A 246 12.95 3.80 -14.46
C GLN A 246 13.42 2.36 -14.65
N PHE A 247 13.29 1.55 -13.62
CA PHE A 247 13.48 0.11 -13.72
C PHE A 247 12.20 -0.57 -14.21
N PRO A 248 12.30 -1.66 -15.00
CA PRO A 248 11.16 -2.51 -15.25
C PRO A 248 10.72 -3.19 -13.93
N PRO A 249 9.46 -3.67 -13.85
CA PRO A 249 8.96 -4.36 -12.66
C PRO A 249 9.84 -5.56 -12.27
N ILE A 250 10.16 -5.68 -10.98
CA ILE A 250 10.94 -6.80 -10.44
C ILE A 250 10.08 -8.08 -10.53
N GLY A 251 10.62 -9.11 -11.20
CA GLY A 251 9.87 -10.35 -11.42
C GLY A 251 8.76 -10.26 -12.50
N GLY A 252 8.62 -9.12 -13.16
CA GLY A 252 7.65 -8.90 -14.24
C GLY A 252 6.24 -8.53 -13.79
N GLU A 253 5.99 -8.42 -12.49
CA GLU A 253 4.71 -8.01 -11.91
C GLU A 253 4.78 -6.56 -11.41
N GLN A 254 3.68 -5.80 -11.56
CA GLN A 254 3.61 -4.43 -11.07
C GLN A 254 3.80 -4.39 -9.56
N GLU A 255 4.79 -3.63 -9.10
CA GLU A 255 5.03 -3.39 -7.69
C GLU A 255 3.93 -2.50 -7.10
N GLN A 256 3.42 -2.86 -5.92
CA GLN A 256 2.39 -2.11 -5.22
C GLN A 256 2.79 -1.88 -3.77
N PHE A 257 2.41 -0.73 -3.22
CA PHE A 257 2.49 -0.50 -1.78
C PHE A 257 1.21 -0.97 -1.10
N GLY A 258 1.37 -1.62 0.06
CA GLY A 258 0.29 -2.06 0.93
C GLY A 258 0.53 -1.67 2.39
N LEU A 259 -0.54 -1.62 3.16
CA LEU A 259 -0.48 -1.47 4.61
C LEU A 259 -0.06 -2.80 5.22
N THR A 260 0.76 -2.78 6.27
CA THR A 260 1.20 -4.01 6.95
C THR A 260 0.56 -4.15 8.32
N PHE A 261 0.01 -5.32 8.57
CA PHE A 261 -0.67 -5.71 9.80
C PHE A 261 0.05 -6.87 10.49
N GLU A 262 -0.26 -7.09 11.77
CA GLU A 262 0.09 -8.36 12.42
C GLU A 262 -0.64 -9.51 11.73
N THR A 263 0.02 -10.65 11.59
CA THR A 263 -0.56 -11.82 10.94
C THR A 263 -1.85 -12.27 11.62
N GLY A 264 -2.93 -12.42 10.85
CA GLY A 264 -4.25 -12.79 11.31
C GLY A 264 -5.09 -11.63 11.87
N ASN A 265 -4.65 -10.38 11.70
CA ASN A 265 -5.40 -9.21 12.15
C ASN A 265 -6.63 -8.97 11.26
N PRO A 266 -7.88 -9.01 11.82
CA PRO A 266 -9.10 -8.83 11.05
C PRO A 266 -9.27 -7.41 10.47
N LEU A 267 -8.52 -6.42 10.96
CA LEU A 267 -8.53 -5.06 10.43
C LEU A 267 -8.02 -4.97 8.99
N VAL A 268 -7.32 -5.98 8.47
CA VAL A 268 -6.95 -6.08 7.05
C VAL A 268 -8.18 -5.97 6.15
N GLU A 269 -9.21 -6.76 6.46
CA GLU A 269 -10.48 -6.75 5.70
C GLU A 269 -11.16 -5.37 5.74
N CYS A 270 -11.13 -4.72 6.92
CA CYS A 270 -11.70 -3.39 7.10
C CYS A 270 -10.95 -2.34 6.27
N ALA A 271 -9.61 -2.40 6.30
CA ALA A 271 -8.76 -1.51 5.51
C ALA A 271 -8.98 -1.72 4.00
N ASN A 272 -9.12 -2.97 3.53
CA ASN A 272 -9.40 -3.26 2.13
C ASN A 272 -10.72 -2.63 1.68
N LYS A 273 -11.79 -2.75 2.48
CA LYS A 273 -13.07 -2.08 2.20
C LYS A 273 -12.94 -0.55 2.10
N GLY A 274 -12.11 0.05 2.96
CA GLY A 274 -11.82 1.48 2.92
C GLY A 274 -11.01 1.88 1.70
N ILE A 275 -10.00 1.10 1.33
CA ILE A 275 -9.18 1.31 0.13
C ILE A 275 -10.04 1.20 -1.13
N ASP A 276 -10.92 0.20 -1.21
CA ASP A 276 -11.84 0.02 -2.33
C ASP A 276 -12.81 1.21 -2.46
N ALA A 277 -13.39 1.67 -1.35
CA ALA A 277 -14.26 2.85 -1.36
C ALA A 277 -13.53 4.10 -1.90
N LEU A 278 -12.28 4.36 -1.44
CA LEU A 278 -11.45 5.48 -1.91
C LEU A 278 -10.98 5.31 -3.37
N ARG A 279 -10.90 4.09 -3.86
CA ARG A 279 -10.60 3.79 -5.26
C ARG A 279 -11.82 4.04 -6.14
N GLU A 280 -12.98 3.57 -5.72
CA GLU A 280 -14.25 3.69 -6.45
C GLU A 280 -14.74 5.13 -6.55
N ASP A 281 -14.59 5.94 -5.50
CA ASP A 281 -14.97 7.35 -5.50
C ASP A 281 -13.95 8.29 -6.17
N GLY A 282 -12.76 7.76 -6.54
CA GLY A 282 -11.69 8.48 -7.23
C GLY A 282 -10.70 9.18 -6.31
N THR A 283 -10.88 9.12 -4.98
CA THR A 283 -10.01 9.81 -4.00
C THR A 283 -8.54 9.40 -4.14
N LEU A 284 -8.24 8.10 -4.35
CA LEU A 284 -6.85 7.65 -4.55
C LEU A 284 -6.18 8.33 -5.75
N ASN A 285 -6.92 8.49 -6.85
CA ASN A 285 -6.41 9.15 -8.05
C ASN A 285 -6.22 10.65 -7.83
N ASP A 286 -7.14 11.31 -7.14
CA ASP A 286 -7.05 12.74 -6.82
C ASP A 286 -5.86 13.03 -5.88
N LEU A 287 -5.62 12.19 -4.88
CA LEU A 287 -4.46 12.27 -4.00
C LEU A 287 -3.16 12.07 -4.77
N LYS A 288 -3.10 11.08 -5.67
CA LYS A 288 -1.96 10.87 -6.56
C LYS A 288 -1.67 12.11 -7.40
N ASN A 289 -2.68 12.66 -8.07
CA ASN A 289 -2.54 13.84 -8.93
C ASN A 289 -2.15 15.11 -8.13
N LYS A 290 -2.60 15.21 -6.88
CA LYS A 290 -2.29 16.35 -6.01
C LYS A 290 -0.88 16.33 -5.46
N TRP A 291 -0.37 15.14 -5.10
CA TRP A 291 0.85 15.03 -4.30
C TRP A 291 2.04 14.44 -5.04
N LEU A 292 1.80 13.71 -6.14
CA LEU A 292 2.86 12.98 -6.84
C LEU A 292 2.97 13.47 -8.30
N GLU A 293 3.71 14.57 -8.48
CA GLU A 293 4.09 15.02 -9.82
C GLU A 293 5.22 14.13 -10.33
N VAL A 294 4.99 13.48 -11.46
CA VAL A 294 6.00 12.63 -12.12
C VAL A 294 6.07 12.97 -13.62
N ASP A 295 7.27 13.00 -14.16
CA ASP A 295 7.50 13.09 -15.59
C ASP A 295 7.46 11.69 -16.20
N THR A 296 6.36 11.37 -16.86
CA THR A 296 6.17 10.07 -17.51
C THR A 296 7.04 9.87 -18.75
N SER A 297 7.77 10.89 -19.20
CA SER A 297 8.72 10.78 -20.32
C SER A 297 10.06 10.14 -19.93
N VAL A 298 10.33 9.95 -18.64
CA VAL A 298 11.55 9.26 -18.16
C VAL A 298 11.58 7.83 -18.72
N PRO A 299 12.66 7.44 -19.43
CA PRO A 299 12.73 6.15 -20.10
C PRO A 299 12.83 4.98 -19.10
N THR A 300 12.31 3.83 -19.49
CA THR A 300 12.55 2.58 -18.77
C THR A 300 13.78 1.89 -19.30
N PHE A 301 14.68 1.45 -18.41
CA PHE A 301 15.86 0.68 -18.78
C PHE A 301 15.47 -0.64 -19.45
N SER A 302 16.14 -0.93 -20.59
CA SER A 302 15.93 -2.17 -21.37
C SER A 302 16.92 -3.27 -21.01
#